data_4d495aa6c098fa5d40c135303bc5332d
#
_entry.id   4d495aa6c098fa5d40c135303bc5332d
#
_cell.length_a   1.000
_cell.length_b   1.000
_cell.length_c   1.000
_cell.angle_alpha   90.00
_cell.angle_beta   90.00
_cell.angle_gamma   90.00
#
_symmetry.space_group_name_H-M   'P 1'
#
loop_
_entity.id
_entity.type
_entity.pdbx_description
1 polymer ?
#
loop_
_entity_poly.entity_id
_entity_poly.type
_entity_poly.pdbx_seq_one_letter_code
_entity_poly.pdbx_strand_id
1 'polypeptide(L)'
;PEVETVRRGLSPAMLNAVISKASVNRPDLRWPFPDRMAERLTGARVIALRRRSKYILADLDTQETLLVHLGMSGRMTVSGDPLGQFAHTHPHAQKHDHVVFDMDNGARITFNDPRRFGAMDMMSTDAADAHPLLTKLGPEPLGNSFDDAYLMERLSKRNTPIKSALLDQRIVAGLGNIYVCEALFRAR
;
A
#
# COMPACT_ATOMS: atom_id res chain seq x y z
N PRO A 1 -1.29 -5.38 -10.39
CA PRO A 1 -1.76 -4.03 -10.10
C PRO A 1 -0.61 -3.06 -9.89
N GLU A 2 -0.86 -1.78 -10.10
CA GLU A 2 0.10 -0.69 -9.90
C GLU A 2 0.76 -0.73 -8.50
N VAL A 3 0.00 -1.09 -7.49
CA VAL A 3 0.49 -1.23 -6.10
C VAL A 3 1.62 -2.27 -5.99
N GLU A 4 1.57 -3.35 -6.77
CA GLU A 4 2.66 -4.34 -6.80
C GLU A 4 3.93 -3.76 -7.44
N THR A 5 3.79 -2.96 -8.48
CA THR A 5 4.91 -2.26 -9.11
C THR A 5 5.56 -1.28 -8.13
N VAL A 6 4.73 -0.51 -7.40
CA VAL A 6 5.22 0.40 -6.36
C VAL A 6 5.94 -0.36 -5.25
N ARG A 7 5.34 -1.46 -4.72
CA ARG A 7 5.98 -2.30 -3.70
C ARG A 7 7.35 -2.81 -4.15
N ARG A 8 7.44 -3.30 -5.38
CA ARG A 8 8.73 -3.76 -5.94
C ARG A 8 9.73 -2.63 -6.08
N GLY A 9 9.28 -1.45 -6.52
CA GLY A 9 10.15 -0.26 -6.63
C GLY A 9 10.64 0.26 -5.28
N LEU A 10 9.87 0.07 -4.20
CA LEU A 10 10.28 0.44 -2.85
C LEU A 10 11.24 -0.56 -2.20
N SER A 11 11.19 -1.83 -2.61
CA SER A 11 11.96 -2.89 -1.95
C SER A 11 13.46 -2.62 -1.86
N PRO A 12 14.16 -2.16 -2.90
CA PRO A 12 15.61 -1.88 -2.80
C PRO A 12 15.95 -0.77 -1.81
N ALA A 13 15.04 0.18 -1.61
CA ALA A 13 15.26 1.34 -0.75
C ALA A 13 14.80 1.11 0.70
N MET A 14 13.80 0.24 0.92
CA MET A 14 13.18 0.07 2.23
C MET A 14 13.53 -1.25 2.90
N LEU A 15 13.63 -2.36 2.16
CA LEU A 15 13.79 -3.69 2.76
C LEU A 15 15.14 -3.79 3.47
N ASN A 16 15.10 -4.20 4.74
CA ASN A 16 16.23 -4.27 5.68
C ASN A 16 16.84 -2.91 6.07
N ALA A 17 16.32 -1.79 5.58
CA ALA A 17 16.76 -0.46 5.98
C ALA A 17 16.01 0.04 7.22
N VAL A 18 16.64 0.93 7.97
CA VAL A 18 16.03 1.61 9.12
C VAL A 18 15.45 2.94 8.68
N ILE A 19 14.24 3.24 9.11
CA ILE A 19 13.64 4.58 8.96
C ILE A 19 14.35 5.49 9.97
N SER A 20 15.41 6.17 9.54
CA SER A 20 16.18 7.07 10.41
C SER A 20 15.36 8.28 10.87
N LYS A 21 14.40 8.71 10.04
CA LYS A 21 13.45 9.75 10.37
C LYS A 21 12.16 9.58 9.58
N ALA A 22 11.03 9.63 10.27
CA ALA A 22 9.72 9.78 9.66
C ALA A 22 9.18 11.20 9.92
N SER A 23 8.68 11.85 8.87
CA SER A 23 8.08 13.17 8.93
C SER A 23 6.64 13.10 8.42
N VAL A 24 5.69 13.57 9.24
CA VAL A 24 4.26 13.61 8.92
C VAL A 24 3.86 15.09 8.85
N ASN A 25 3.64 15.58 7.63
CA ASN A 25 3.49 17.02 7.35
C ASN A 25 2.06 17.54 7.51
N ARG A 26 1.13 16.67 7.92
CA ARG A 26 -0.28 17.00 8.16
C ARG A 26 -0.93 15.94 9.05
N PRO A 27 -2.06 16.24 9.71
CA PRO A 27 -2.68 15.31 10.64
C PRO A 27 -3.51 14.19 9.97
N ASP A 28 -3.87 14.35 8.71
CA ASP A 28 -4.81 13.47 8.02
C ASP A 28 -4.55 13.32 6.51
N LEU A 29 -5.14 12.28 5.93
CA LEU A 29 -5.39 12.12 4.49
C LEU A 29 -6.89 11.86 4.30
N ARG A 30 -7.25 10.63 3.89
CA ARG A 30 -8.65 10.19 3.83
C ARG A 30 -9.29 10.13 5.22
N TRP A 31 -8.49 9.80 6.23
CA TRP A 31 -8.80 9.82 7.66
C TRP A 31 -7.54 10.23 8.43
N PRO A 32 -7.67 10.52 9.73
CA PRO A 32 -6.52 10.85 10.57
C PRO A 32 -5.44 9.77 10.53
N PHE A 33 -4.19 10.19 10.58
CA PHE A 33 -3.08 9.26 10.78
C PHE A 33 -3.11 8.66 12.20
N PRO A 34 -2.53 7.46 12.40
CA PRO A 34 -2.36 6.88 13.72
C PRO A 34 -1.62 7.81 14.68
N ASP A 35 -2.00 7.74 15.94
CA ASP A 35 -1.32 8.50 16.98
C ASP A 35 0.17 8.19 16.99
N ARG A 36 0.99 9.25 17.11
CA ARG A 36 2.44 9.18 17.16
C ARG A 36 3.08 8.39 16.01
N MET A 37 2.47 8.37 14.83
CA MET A 37 2.94 7.58 13.69
C MET A 37 4.41 7.88 13.36
N ALA A 38 4.81 9.16 13.34
CA ALA A 38 6.19 9.54 13.05
C ALA A 38 7.19 8.98 14.07
N GLU A 39 6.84 9.02 15.36
CA GLU A 39 7.70 8.49 16.44
C GLU A 39 7.80 6.97 16.38
N ARG A 40 6.69 6.26 16.12
CA ARG A 40 6.62 4.81 16.05
C ARG A 40 7.40 4.26 14.84
N LEU A 41 7.47 5.02 13.76
CA LEU A 41 8.21 4.66 12.55
C LEU A 41 9.70 5.02 12.64
N THR A 42 10.06 6.09 13.34
CA THR A 42 11.46 6.53 13.46
C THR A 42 12.26 5.54 14.29
N GLY A 43 13.35 5.05 13.74
CA GLY A 43 14.22 4.03 14.33
C GLY A 43 13.81 2.59 14.00
N ALA A 44 12.64 2.37 13.42
CA ALA A 44 12.17 1.03 13.06
C ALA A 44 12.84 0.53 11.76
N ARG A 45 13.17 -0.75 11.73
CA ARG A 45 13.68 -1.45 10.54
C ARG A 45 12.54 -2.12 9.77
N VAL A 46 12.51 -1.93 8.46
CA VAL A 46 11.56 -2.63 7.59
C VAL A 46 12.06 -4.04 7.32
N ILE A 47 11.43 -5.04 7.91
CA ILE A 47 11.83 -6.45 7.79
C ILE A 47 11.14 -7.19 6.64
N ALA A 48 9.95 -6.71 6.21
CA ALA A 48 9.26 -7.24 5.06
C ALA A 48 8.42 -6.16 4.36
N LEU A 49 8.27 -6.29 3.04
CA LEU A 49 7.32 -5.52 2.25
C LEU A 49 6.37 -6.49 1.55
N ARG A 50 5.14 -6.50 2.00
CA ARG A 50 4.07 -7.35 1.48
C ARG A 50 3.01 -6.53 0.73
N ARG A 51 2.19 -7.20 -0.05
CA ARG A 51 0.98 -6.60 -0.65
C ARG A 51 -0.23 -7.47 -0.31
N ARG A 52 -1.31 -6.82 0.04
CA ARG A 52 -2.63 -7.44 0.12
C ARG A 52 -3.64 -6.55 -0.62
N SER A 53 -4.30 -7.07 -1.63
CA SER A 53 -5.19 -6.28 -2.48
C SER A 53 -4.47 -5.04 -3.06
N LYS A 54 -4.95 -3.85 -2.74
CA LYS A 54 -4.39 -2.54 -3.12
C LYS A 54 -3.61 -1.87 -1.98
N TYR A 55 -3.23 -2.63 -0.97
CA TYR A 55 -2.47 -2.15 0.20
C TYR A 55 -1.03 -2.64 0.14
N ILE A 56 -0.09 -1.76 0.45
CA ILE A 56 1.29 -2.10 0.77
C ILE A 56 1.36 -2.27 2.28
N LEU A 57 2.02 -3.32 2.74
CA LEU A 57 2.25 -3.63 4.14
C LEU A 57 3.75 -3.67 4.37
N ALA A 58 4.26 -2.76 5.19
CA ALA A 58 5.65 -2.75 5.63
C ALA A 58 5.71 -3.26 7.07
N ASP A 59 6.19 -4.48 7.25
CA ASP A 59 6.38 -5.08 8.57
C ASP A 59 7.67 -4.55 9.17
N LEU A 60 7.61 -4.16 10.44
CA LEU A 60 8.69 -3.53 11.17
C LEU A 60 9.24 -4.49 12.24
N ASP A 61 10.51 -4.33 12.60
CA ASP A 61 11.16 -5.07 13.69
C ASP A 61 10.55 -4.77 15.07
N THR A 62 9.75 -3.70 15.17
CA THR A 62 8.97 -3.33 16.37
C THR A 62 7.67 -4.16 16.55
N GLN A 63 7.43 -5.18 15.72
CA GLN A 63 6.19 -5.96 15.67
C GLN A 63 4.96 -5.14 15.26
N GLU A 64 5.17 -4.04 14.59
CA GLU A 64 4.12 -3.25 13.97
C GLU A 64 4.19 -3.36 12.45
N THR A 65 3.07 -3.15 11.79
CA THR A 65 2.96 -3.09 10.33
C THR A 65 2.39 -1.74 9.93
N LEU A 66 3.12 -1.02 9.06
CA LEU A 66 2.59 0.15 8.37
C LEU A 66 1.79 -0.31 7.15
N LEU A 67 0.51 0.07 7.11
CA LEU A 67 -0.37 -0.11 5.97
C LEU A 67 -0.42 1.18 5.15
N VAL A 68 -0.23 1.06 3.83
CA VAL A 68 -0.32 2.19 2.89
C VAL A 68 -1.32 1.87 1.78
N HIS A 69 -2.24 2.79 1.55
CA HIS A 69 -3.15 2.79 0.41
C HIS A 69 -2.92 4.03 -0.45
N LEU A 70 -2.65 3.84 -1.73
CA LEU A 70 -2.30 4.96 -2.63
C LEU A 70 -3.51 5.83 -3.01
N GLY A 71 -4.73 5.32 -2.84
CA GLY A 71 -5.92 6.02 -3.34
C GLY A 71 -5.93 6.08 -4.86
N MET A 72 -6.30 7.24 -5.39
CA MET A 72 -6.38 7.47 -6.85
C MET A 72 -5.21 8.29 -7.40
N SER A 73 -4.55 9.09 -6.57
CA SER A 73 -3.47 10.00 -6.98
C SER A 73 -2.23 9.90 -6.10
N GLY A 74 -2.28 9.08 -5.06
CA GLY A 74 -1.16 8.86 -4.19
C GLY A 74 -0.03 8.10 -4.90
N ARG A 75 1.18 8.55 -4.68
CA ARG A 75 2.40 7.95 -5.20
C ARG A 75 3.47 7.94 -4.13
N MET A 76 4.29 6.90 -4.16
CA MET A 76 5.50 6.82 -3.36
C MET A 76 6.70 6.94 -4.29
N THR A 77 7.49 7.99 -4.09
CA THR A 77 8.70 8.25 -4.89
C THR A 77 9.93 7.98 -4.05
N VAL A 78 10.97 7.45 -4.68
CA VAL A 78 12.26 7.21 -4.07
C VAL A 78 13.24 8.22 -4.64
N SER A 79 13.99 8.91 -3.78
CA SER A 79 15.11 9.79 -4.14
C SER A 79 16.33 9.47 -3.28
N GLY A 80 17.52 9.85 -3.75
CA GLY A 80 18.79 9.42 -3.18
C GLY A 80 19.25 8.08 -3.77
N ASP A 81 20.54 7.82 -3.72
CA ASP A 81 21.13 6.55 -4.19
C ASP A 81 21.37 5.65 -2.97
N PRO A 82 20.71 4.49 -2.86
CA PRO A 82 20.95 3.55 -1.77
C PRO A 82 22.34 2.89 -1.84
N LEU A 83 23.13 3.12 -2.90
CA LEU A 83 24.38 2.40 -3.15
C LEU A 83 25.68 3.21 -2.92
N GLY A 84 25.64 4.33 -2.18
CA GLY A 84 26.87 4.83 -1.60
C GLY A 84 27.45 6.16 -2.08
N GLN A 85 26.65 7.17 -2.32
CA GLN A 85 27.14 8.54 -2.38
C GLN A 85 27.10 9.18 -1.00
N PHE A 86 28.21 9.77 -0.55
CA PHE A 86 28.37 10.42 0.77
C PHE A 86 27.57 11.72 0.94
N ALA A 87 26.91 12.21 -0.10
CA ALA A 87 26.04 13.38 -0.06
C ALA A 87 24.78 13.12 -0.89
N HIS A 88 23.69 12.80 -0.21
CA HIS A 88 22.40 12.60 -0.86
C HIS A 88 21.71 13.94 -1.05
N THR A 89 21.54 14.35 -2.31
CA THR A 89 20.75 15.52 -2.65
C THR A 89 19.31 15.05 -2.87
N HIS A 90 18.42 15.43 -1.96
CA HIS A 90 17.00 15.17 -2.12
C HIS A 90 16.32 16.38 -2.77
N PRO A 91 15.31 16.17 -3.63
CA PRO A 91 14.53 17.29 -4.17
C PRO A 91 13.85 18.06 -3.04
N HIS A 92 13.67 19.36 -3.26
CA HIS A 92 12.91 20.18 -2.32
C HIS A 92 11.51 19.63 -2.12
N ALA A 93 10.98 19.75 -0.88
CA ALA A 93 9.63 19.35 -0.55
C ALA A 93 8.62 20.00 -1.51
N GLN A 94 7.75 19.19 -2.08
CA GLN A 94 6.72 19.63 -3.00
C GLN A 94 5.39 19.82 -2.25
N LYS A 95 4.54 20.65 -2.81
CA LYS A 95 3.14 20.72 -2.39
C LYS A 95 2.54 19.30 -2.45
N HIS A 96 1.89 18.84 -1.40
CA HIS A 96 1.29 17.51 -1.27
C HIS A 96 2.24 16.36 -0.88
N ASP A 97 3.48 16.64 -0.48
CA ASP A 97 4.34 15.69 0.21
C ASP A 97 3.87 15.56 1.67
N HIS A 98 3.07 14.53 1.91
CA HIS A 98 2.37 14.39 3.20
C HIS A 98 3.15 13.59 4.22
N VAL A 99 3.87 12.57 3.77
CA VAL A 99 4.72 11.73 4.63
C VAL A 99 6.05 11.49 3.93
N VAL A 100 7.13 11.59 4.70
CA VAL A 100 8.50 11.39 4.22
C VAL A 100 9.23 10.46 5.16
N PHE A 101 9.89 9.44 4.59
CA PHE A 101 10.78 8.53 5.30
C PHE A 101 12.20 8.74 4.81
N ASP A 102 13.08 9.16 5.70
CA ASP A 102 14.53 9.14 5.47
C ASP A 102 15.07 7.80 5.96
N MET A 103 15.75 7.08 5.07
CA MET A 103 16.30 5.75 5.37
C MET A 103 17.78 5.86 5.74
N ASP A 104 18.28 4.93 6.57
CA ASP A 104 19.69 4.86 6.99
C ASP A 104 20.66 4.59 5.83
N ASN A 105 20.17 4.05 4.72
CA ASN A 105 20.95 3.83 3.49
C ASN A 105 20.98 5.06 2.56
N GLY A 106 20.46 6.20 2.99
CA GLY A 106 20.45 7.46 2.24
C GLY A 106 19.28 7.63 1.28
N ALA A 107 18.43 6.64 1.10
CA ALA A 107 17.21 6.81 0.32
C ALA A 107 16.19 7.68 1.08
N ARG A 108 15.42 8.46 0.34
CA ARG A 108 14.24 9.15 0.85
C ARG A 108 13.01 8.67 0.11
N ILE A 109 11.99 8.28 0.85
CA ILE A 109 10.71 7.86 0.31
C ILE A 109 9.69 8.92 0.65
N THR A 110 9.01 9.45 -0.36
CA THR A 110 8.02 10.51 -0.20
C THR A 110 6.66 10.03 -0.66
N PHE A 111 5.67 10.11 0.22
CA PHE A 111 4.26 9.91 -0.12
C PHE A 111 3.63 11.25 -0.51
N ASN A 112 3.34 11.39 -1.80
CA ASN A 112 2.70 12.56 -2.38
C ASN A 112 1.29 12.21 -2.86
N ASP A 113 0.28 12.96 -2.42
CA ASP A 113 -1.12 12.71 -2.80
C ASP A 113 -1.95 14.00 -2.89
N PRO A 114 -2.06 14.60 -4.09
CA PRO A 114 -2.80 15.85 -4.28
C PRO A 114 -4.27 15.77 -3.89
N ARG A 115 -4.92 14.61 -4.08
CA ARG A 115 -6.36 14.43 -3.83
C ARG A 115 -6.67 13.98 -2.42
N ARG A 116 -5.69 13.49 -1.68
CA ARG A 116 -5.82 12.99 -0.30
C ARG A 116 -6.80 11.81 -0.15
N PHE A 117 -6.88 10.97 -1.18
CA PHE A 117 -7.70 9.74 -1.15
C PHE A 117 -6.89 8.51 -0.71
N GLY A 118 -5.58 8.69 -0.58
CA GLY A 118 -4.72 7.72 0.04
C GLY A 118 -4.94 7.64 1.55
N ALA A 119 -4.30 6.67 2.16
CA ALA A 119 -4.38 6.45 3.60
C ALA A 119 -3.15 5.70 4.10
N MET A 120 -2.83 5.94 5.36
CA MET A 120 -1.88 5.13 6.12
C MET A 120 -2.50 4.74 7.44
N ASP A 121 -2.15 3.57 7.92
CA ASP A 121 -2.53 3.05 9.24
C ASP A 121 -1.42 2.20 9.82
N MET A 122 -1.44 1.96 11.12
CA MET A 122 -0.49 1.09 11.80
C MET A 122 -1.22 0.10 12.70
N MET A 123 -0.75 -1.12 12.69
CA MET A 123 -1.34 -2.22 13.45
C MET A 123 -0.24 -3.14 13.97
N SER A 124 -0.55 -3.97 14.98
CA SER A 124 0.31 -5.10 15.33
C SER A 124 0.44 -6.05 14.14
N THR A 125 1.64 -6.53 13.87
CA THR A 125 1.90 -7.46 12.75
C THR A 125 1.10 -8.75 12.90
N ASP A 126 0.99 -9.28 14.11
CA ASP A 126 0.23 -10.51 14.41
C ASP A 126 -1.28 -10.35 14.20
N ALA A 127 -1.78 -9.13 14.32
CA ALA A 127 -3.20 -8.81 14.13
C ALA A 127 -3.52 -8.23 12.74
N ALA A 128 -2.56 -8.21 11.82
CA ALA A 128 -2.73 -7.56 10.52
C ALA A 128 -3.91 -8.09 9.72
N ASP A 129 -4.13 -9.41 9.72
CA ASP A 129 -5.24 -10.02 8.98
C ASP A 129 -6.62 -9.70 9.58
N ALA A 130 -6.67 -9.35 10.86
CA ALA A 130 -7.89 -8.91 11.55
C ALA A 130 -8.18 -7.41 11.35
N HIS A 131 -7.29 -6.66 10.73
CA HIS A 131 -7.47 -5.23 10.50
C HIS A 131 -8.73 -4.95 9.66
N PRO A 132 -9.57 -3.94 10.02
CA PRO A 132 -10.84 -3.67 9.34
C PRO A 132 -10.76 -3.51 7.83
N LEU A 133 -9.63 -3.02 7.31
CA LEU A 133 -9.39 -2.84 5.87
C LEU A 133 -8.97 -4.14 5.15
N LEU A 134 -8.52 -5.16 5.89
CA LEU A 134 -7.97 -6.40 5.32
C LEU A 134 -8.89 -7.60 5.54
N THR A 135 -9.52 -7.69 6.70
CA THR A 135 -10.29 -8.87 7.15
C THR A 135 -11.44 -9.27 6.22
N LYS A 136 -12.01 -8.32 5.47
CA LYS A 136 -13.15 -8.57 4.55
C LYS A 136 -12.73 -8.76 3.09
N LEU A 137 -11.44 -8.75 2.80
CA LEU A 137 -10.96 -8.90 1.43
C LEU A 137 -11.13 -10.34 0.93
N GLY A 138 -11.67 -10.48 -0.26
CA GLY A 138 -11.73 -11.76 -0.98
C GLY A 138 -10.35 -12.29 -1.35
N PRO A 139 -10.27 -13.45 -2.02
CA PRO A 139 -9.01 -14.01 -2.48
C PRO A 139 -8.31 -13.10 -3.49
N GLU A 140 -6.99 -13.24 -3.59
CA GLU A 140 -6.20 -12.63 -4.66
C GLU A 140 -6.48 -13.34 -5.98
N PRO A 141 -6.60 -12.61 -7.11
CA PRO A 141 -6.99 -13.20 -8.39
C PRO A 141 -5.96 -14.17 -8.98
N LEU A 142 -4.72 -14.15 -8.50
CA LEU A 142 -3.65 -15.07 -8.88
C LEU A 142 -3.29 -16.05 -7.76
N GLY A 143 -4.09 -16.10 -6.71
CA GLY A 143 -3.90 -17.04 -5.59
C GLY A 143 -4.65 -18.35 -5.81
N ASN A 144 -4.20 -19.40 -5.13
CA ASN A 144 -4.78 -20.74 -5.24
C ASN A 144 -6.23 -20.85 -4.71
N SER A 145 -6.71 -19.84 -3.99
CA SER A 145 -8.09 -19.79 -3.47
C SER A 145 -9.07 -19.10 -4.42
N PHE A 146 -8.62 -18.70 -5.60
CA PHE A 146 -9.47 -18.07 -6.61
C PHE A 146 -9.50 -18.94 -7.86
N ASP A 147 -10.66 -19.48 -8.16
CA ASP A 147 -10.95 -20.27 -9.36
C ASP A 147 -12.34 -19.92 -9.91
N ASP A 148 -12.73 -20.56 -10.98
CA ASP A 148 -14.02 -20.39 -11.66
C ASP A 148 -15.19 -20.84 -10.77
N ALA A 149 -15.04 -21.94 -10.04
CA ALA A 149 -16.08 -22.46 -9.13
C ALA A 149 -16.38 -21.46 -8.02
N TYR A 150 -15.32 -20.93 -7.37
CA TYR A 150 -15.45 -19.87 -6.38
C TYR A 150 -16.18 -18.63 -6.95
N LEU A 151 -15.74 -18.16 -8.14
CA LEU A 151 -16.33 -16.97 -8.74
C LEU A 151 -17.81 -17.19 -9.09
N MET A 152 -18.15 -18.33 -9.68
CA MET A 152 -19.53 -18.71 -10.00
C MET A 152 -20.41 -18.74 -8.76
N GLU A 153 -19.94 -19.35 -7.66
CA GLU A 153 -20.67 -19.37 -6.38
C GLU A 153 -20.93 -17.94 -5.86
N ARG A 154 -19.90 -17.10 -5.87
CA ARG A 154 -19.98 -15.71 -5.35
C ARG A 154 -20.89 -14.83 -6.20
N LEU A 155 -21.08 -15.11 -7.47
CA LEU A 155 -21.90 -14.33 -8.39
C LEU A 155 -23.34 -14.86 -8.54
N SER A 156 -23.57 -16.16 -8.36
CA SER A 156 -24.83 -16.85 -8.70
C SER A 156 -26.09 -16.29 -8.01
N LYS A 157 -25.94 -15.65 -6.84
CA LYS A 157 -27.07 -15.12 -6.06
C LYS A 157 -27.11 -13.58 -6.03
N ARG A 158 -26.42 -12.93 -6.97
CA ARG A 158 -26.34 -11.47 -6.99
C ARG A 158 -27.15 -10.87 -8.15
N ASN A 159 -27.92 -9.84 -7.83
CA ASN A 159 -28.65 -9.03 -8.81
C ASN A 159 -27.88 -7.76 -9.20
N THR A 160 -26.63 -7.59 -8.73
CA THR A 160 -25.81 -6.44 -9.11
C THR A 160 -25.17 -6.67 -10.47
N PRO A 161 -24.96 -5.59 -11.27
CA PRO A 161 -24.22 -5.73 -12.54
C PRO A 161 -22.87 -6.40 -12.32
N ILE A 162 -22.48 -7.27 -13.25
CA ILE A 162 -21.24 -8.08 -13.17
C ILE A 162 -20.01 -7.19 -12.93
N LYS A 163 -19.91 -6.04 -13.57
CA LYS A 163 -18.82 -5.08 -13.35
C LYS A 163 -18.75 -4.62 -11.90
N SER A 164 -19.87 -4.27 -11.31
CA SER A 164 -19.93 -3.84 -9.91
C SER A 164 -19.56 -4.97 -8.94
N ALA A 165 -19.99 -6.19 -9.25
CA ALA A 165 -19.62 -7.37 -8.46
C ALA A 165 -18.10 -7.64 -8.51
N LEU A 166 -17.47 -7.55 -9.68
CA LEU A 166 -16.04 -7.76 -9.83
C LEU A 166 -15.19 -6.63 -9.22
N LEU A 167 -15.75 -5.44 -9.05
CA LEU A 167 -15.10 -4.32 -8.35
C LEU A 167 -15.20 -4.44 -6.82
N ASP A 168 -16.08 -5.29 -6.31
CA ASP A 168 -16.23 -5.54 -4.87
C ASP A 168 -15.02 -6.33 -4.35
N GLN A 169 -14.17 -5.67 -3.58
CA GLN A 169 -12.94 -6.26 -3.04
C GLN A 169 -13.19 -7.45 -2.09
N ARG A 170 -14.44 -7.67 -1.67
CA ARG A 170 -14.86 -8.82 -0.85
C ARG A 170 -15.08 -10.07 -1.70
N ILE A 171 -15.26 -9.91 -3.01
CA ILE A 171 -15.39 -11.02 -3.96
C ILE A 171 -14.03 -11.40 -4.48
N VAL A 172 -13.30 -10.45 -5.03
CA VAL A 172 -11.94 -10.64 -5.51
C VAL A 172 -11.09 -9.41 -5.17
N ALA A 173 -9.98 -9.64 -4.50
CA ALA A 173 -9.12 -8.58 -4.03
C ALA A 173 -8.25 -8.01 -5.16
N GLY A 174 -8.00 -6.70 -5.14
CA GLY A 174 -7.01 -6.04 -5.98
C GLY A 174 -7.49 -5.62 -7.37
N LEU A 175 -8.63 -6.11 -7.88
CA LEU A 175 -9.16 -5.66 -9.16
C LEU A 175 -9.63 -4.21 -9.08
N GLY A 176 -9.28 -3.45 -10.11
CA GLY A 176 -9.76 -2.08 -10.33
C GLY A 176 -10.50 -1.97 -11.66
N ASN A 177 -11.00 -0.77 -11.95
CA ASN A 177 -11.83 -0.52 -13.13
C ASN A 177 -11.16 -0.95 -14.45
N ILE A 178 -9.85 -0.70 -14.59
CA ILE A 178 -9.10 -1.06 -15.82
C ILE A 178 -9.15 -2.57 -16.04
N TYR A 179 -8.69 -3.35 -15.05
CA TYR A 179 -8.65 -4.82 -15.19
C TYR A 179 -10.05 -5.45 -15.31
N VAL A 180 -11.04 -4.92 -14.61
CA VAL A 180 -12.42 -5.42 -14.73
C VAL A 180 -12.96 -5.16 -16.13
N CYS A 181 -12.75 -3.96 -16.70
CA CYS A 181 -13.18 -3.65 -18.06
C CYS A 181 -12.47 -4.54 -19.10
N GLU A 182 -11.15 -4.73 -18.97
CA GLU A 182 -10.37 -5.59 -19.87
C GLU A 182 -10.82 -7.05 -19.78
N ALA A 183 -11.04 -7.57 -18.58
CA ALA A 183 -11.49 -8.94 -18.38
C ALA A 183 -12.88 -9.17 -19.02
N LEU A 184 -13.82 -8.27 -18.76
CA LEU A 184 -15.16 -8.35 -19.34
C LEU A 184 -15.16 -8.21 -20.85
N PHE A 185 -14.34 -7.32 -21.40
CA PHE A 185 -14.19 -7.17 -22.85
C PHE A 185 -13.65 -8.45 -23.51
N ARG A 186 -12.67 -9.11 -22.88
CA ARG A 186 -12.11 -10.36 -23.39
C ARG A 186 -13.03 -11.56 -23.23
N ALA A 187 -13.88 -11.55 -22.20
CA ALA A 187 -14.85 -12.62 -21.96
C ALA A 187 -16.09 -12.53 -22.86
N ARG A 188 -16.31 -11.41 -23.52
CA ARG A 188 -17.43 -11.04 -24.42
C ARG A 188 -18.81 -11.05 -23.74
#